data_85c3ff7cffd1752e460f3368653893bd
#
_entry.id   85c3ff7cffd1752e460f3368653893bd
#
_cell.length_a   1.000
_cell.length_b   1.000
_cell.length_c   1.000
_cell.angle_alpha   90.00
_cell.angle_beta   90.00
_cell.angle_gamma   90.00
#
_symmetry.space_group_name_H-M   'P 1'
#
loop_
_entity.id
_entity.type
_entity.pdbx_description
1 polymer ?
#
loop_
_entity_poly.entity_id
_entity_poly.type
_entity_poly.pdbx_seq_one_letter_code
_entity_poly.pdbx_strand_id
1 'polypeptide(L)'
;MNSALPYQDLTIMDACLICGVNYMDTANYEPENTDDPQWRAIYEKRCKDLGFSAYFDYSWQWAYQEKFKEAGLMALLGCGFDPGVTQAYCAYAKKHEFDTIDTIDILDCNGGDHGYAFATNFNPEINLREVSAPGSYWEDGHWVEIPPMAIKREYNFDQVGQKDMYLLHHEEIESIAKNISEVQRIRFFMTFGQSYLDHMRCLEDVGMLSTTPIKFEGQEIVPIQFLKALLPDPASLGPRTKGKTNIGCIFTGKKDGQDKKWYIYNVCDHEECYKEVGSQAISYTTGVPAMCGAMMMLTGQWNQAGVYTVEELNPDPFLDALDKYGLPRSIETNPVLVD
;
A
#
# COMPACT_ATOMS: atom_id res chain seq x y z
N MET A 1 -14.00 -9.00 -7.15
CA MET A 1 -13.13 -8.22 -6.25
C MET A 1 -12.58 -9.18 -5.22
N ASN A 2 -11.26 -9.18 -5.05
CA ASN A 2 -10.53 -9.95 -4.05
C ASN A 2 -9.99 -8.99 -2.97
N SER A 3 -10.39 -9.20 -1.73
CA SER A 3 -9.88 -8.51 -0.55
C SER A 3 -9.44 -9.54 0.50
N ALA A 4 -9.06 -10.72 0.03
CA ALA A 4 -8.47 -11.79 0.83
C ALA A 4 -6.96 -11.55 1.03
N LEU A 5 -6.28 -12.55 1.61
CA LEU A 5 -4.84 -12.49 1.80
C LEU A 5 -4.08 -12.60 0.47
N PRO A 6 -2.90 -11.97 0.34
CA PRO A 6 -2.19 -11.81 -0.93
C PRO A 6 -1.79 -13.12 -1.62
N TYR A 7 -1.60 -14.21 -0.89
CA TYR A 7 -1.25 -15.50 -1.47
C TYR A 7 -2.39 -16.20 -2.24
N GLN A 8 -3.60 -15.64 -2.25
CA GLN A 8 -4.74 -16.19 -3.01
C GLN A 8 -4.91 -15.55 -4.39
N ASP A 9 -4.23 -14.46 -4.68
CA ASP A 9 -4.45 -13.63 -5.86
C ASP A 9 -4.34 -14.40 -7.17
N LEU A 10 -3.25 -15.14 -7.39
CA LEU A 10 -3.06 -15.87 -8.65
C LEU A 10 -4.11 -16.96 -8.85
N THR A 11 -4.52 -17.65 -7.78
CA THR A 11 -5.57 -18.67 -7.84
C THR A 11 -6.91 -18.03 -8.23
N ILE A 12 -7.21 -16.85 -7.69
CA ILE A 12 -8.45 -16.12 -8.02
C ILE A 12 -8.36 -15.54 -9.44
N MET A 13 -7.19 -15.04 -9.89
CA MET A 13 -6.97 -14.59 -11.26
C MET A 13 -7.21 -15.72 -12.26
N ASP A 14 -6.69 -16.94 -12.01
CA ASP A 14 -6.96 -18.12 -12.84
C ASP A 14 -8.46 -18.46 -12.88
N ALA A 15 -9.15 -18.42 -11.73
CA ALA A 15 -10.60 -18.63 -11.68
C ALA A 15 -11.37 -17.56 -12.47
N CYS A 16 -10.96 -16.29 -12.41
CA CYS A 16 -11.55 -15.20 -13.19
C CYS A 16 -11.41 -15.45 -14.69
N LEU A 17 -10.24 -15.87 -15.16
CA LEU A 17 -10.01 -16.24 -16.58
C LEU A 17 -10.90 -17.39 -17.02
N ILE A 18 -11.02 -18.46 -16.20
CA ILE A 18 -11.89 -19.60 -16.50
C ILE A 18 -13.35 -19.19 -16.58
N CYS A 19 -13.80 -18.32 -15.68
CA CYS A 19 -15.19 -17.85 -15.61
C CYS A 19 -15.52 -16.73 -16.61
N GLY A 20 -14.53 -16.14 -17.29
CA GLY A 20 -14.72 -15.01 -18.19
C GLY A 20 -15.17 -13.74 -17.49
N VAL A 21 -14.61 -13.45 -16.30
CA VAL A 21 -14.92 -12.26 -15.48
C VAL A 21 -13.67 -11.45 -15.17
N ASN A 22 -13.85 -10.14 -15.01
CA ASN A 22 -12.77 -9.25 -14.59
C ASN A 22 -12.30 -9.55 -13.18
N TYR A 23 -11.04 -9.22 -12.90
CA TYR A 23 -10.40 -9.33 -11.60
C TYR A 23 -10.07 -7.94 -11.03
N MET A 24 -10.11 -7.79 -9.70
CA MET A 24 -9.46 -6.69 -8.98
C MET A 24 -9.11 -7.12 -7.56
N ASP A 25 -8.05 -6.51 -7.03
CA ASP A 25 -7.58 -6.65 -5.64
C ASP A 25 -7.22 -5.31 -5.01
N THR A 26 -6.74 -5.36 -3.77
CA THR A 26 -6.31 -4.19 -2.98
C THR A 26 -4.86 -4.29 -2.51
N ALA A 27 -4.10 -5.29 -2.98
CA ALA A 27 -2.71 -5.53 -2.64
C ALA A 27 -2.04 -6.34 -3.76
N ASN A 28 -0.75 -6.65 -3.63
CA ASN A 28 -0.04 -7.50 -4.58
C ASN A 28 0.10 -8.95 -4.06
N TYR A 29 0.42 -9.87 -4.96
CA TYR A 29 0.59 -11.29 -4.65
C TYR A 29 1.84 -11.57 -3.81
N GLU A 30 1.68 -12.49 -2.86
CA GLU A 30 2.77 -13.10 -2.11
C GLU A 30 2.59 -14.64 -2.09
N PRO A 31 3.64 -15.44 -2.34
CA PRO A 31 3.56 -16.90 -2.19
C PRO A 31 3.28 -17.32 -0.74
N GLU A 32 2.35 -18.26 -0.54
CA GLU A 32 2.00 -18.79 0.77
C GLU A 32 3.15 -19.61 1.39
N ASN A 33 3.87 -20.37 0.57
CA ASN A 33 4.95 -21.26 1.03
C ASN A 33 6.33 -20.69 0.66
N THR A 34 6.87 -19.86 1.54
CA THR A 34 8.20 -19.26 1.38
C THR A 34 9.35 -20.22 1.60
N ASP A 35 9.11 -21.43 2.14
CA ASP A 35 10.11 -22.46 2.36
C ASP A 35 10.22 -23.44 1.19
N ASP A 36 9.30 -23.37 0.20
CA ASP A 36 9.39 -24.16 -1.02
C ASP A 36 10.67 -23.82 -1.79
N PRO A 37 11.54 -24.83 -2.09
CA PRO A 37 12.80 -24.59 -2.80
C PRO A 37 12.61 -23.98 -4.20
N GLN A 38 11.49 -24.28 -4.89
CA GLN A 38 11.22 -23.74 -6.21
C GLN A 38 10.84 -22.27 -6.10
N TRP A 39 9.97 -21.92 -5.14
CA TRP A 39 9.62 -20.53 -4.86
C TRP A 39 10.87 -19.73 -4.45
N ARG A 40 11.68 -20.27 -3.53
CA ARG A 40 12.90 -19.62 -3.06
C ARG A 40 13.86 -19.30 -4.21
N ALA A 41 14.05 -20.22 -5.15
CA ALA A 41 14.89 -19.98 -6.32
C ALA A 41 14.36 -18.87 -7.23
N ILE A 42 13.04 -18.79 -7.41
CA ILE A 42 12.40 -17.73 -8.18
C ILE A 42 12.52 -16.39 -7.43
N TYR A 43 12.26 -16.37 -6.12
CA TYR A 43 12.39 -15.20 -5.27
C TYR A 43 13.82 -14.65 -5.27
N GLU A 44 14.85 -15.50 -5.06
CA GLU A 44 16.25 -15.08 -5.08
C GLU A 44 16.65 -14.49 -6.44
N LYS A 45 16.15 -15.07 -7.55
CA LYS A 45 16.36 -14.50 -8.87
C LYS A 45 15.72 -13.12 -8.99
N ARG A 46 14.50 -12.92 -8.49
CA ARG A 46 13.82 -11.61 -8.51
C ARG A 46 14.55 -10.58 -7.68
N CYS A 47 14.98 -10.92 -6.47
CA CYS A 47 15.77 -10.02 -5.64
C CYS A 47 17.02 -9.53 -6.40
N LYS A 48 17.68 -10.44 -7.12
CA LYS A 48 18.85 -10.11 -7.94
C LYS A 48 18.48 -9.21 -9.14
N ASP A 49 17.40 -9.54 -9.83
CA ASP A 49 16.95 -8.78 -11.02
C ASP A 49 16.48 -7.37 -10.64
N LEU A 50 15.85 -7.21 -9.47
CA LEU A 50 15.38 -5.93 -8.93
C LEU A 50 16.49 -5.13 -8.20
N GLY A 51 17.54 -5.80 -7.72
CA GLY A 51 18.61 -5.18 -6.96
C GLY A 51 18.28 -4.88 -5.49
N PHE A 52 17.25 -5.50 -4.95
CA PHE A 52 16.87 -5.42 -3.54
C PHE A 52 16.07 -6.66 -3.11
N SER A 53 15.83 -6.82 -1.80
CA SER A 53 15.00 -7.92 -1.27
C SER A 53 13.52 -7.60 -1.47
N ALA A 54 12.87 -8.30 -2.40
CA ALA A 54 11.46 -8.13 -2.68
C ALA A 54 10.63 -9.26 -2.04
N TYR A 55 9.81 -8.91 -1.07
CA TYR A 55 8.82 -9.85 -0.49
C TYR A 55 7.51 -9.79 -1.27
N PHE A 56 7.04 -8.58 -1.56
CA PHE A 56 5.87 -8.26 -2.34
C PHE A 56 6.33 -7.73 -3.69
N ASP A 57 5.71 -8.18 -4.77
CA ASP A 57 6.15 -7.86 -6.12
C ASP A 57 5.00 -8.08 -7.11
N TYR A 58 4.62 -7.02 -7.81
CA TYR A 58 3.57 -7.06 -8.84
C TYR A 58 3.91 -7.95 -10.05
N SER A 59 5.17 -8.29 -10.29
CA SER A 59 5.56 -9.01 -11.50
C SER A 59 4.93 -10.39 -11.62
N TRP A 60 4.50 -11.01 -10.49
CA TRP A 60 3.72 -12.25 -10.50
C TRP A 60 2.36 -12.07 -11.19
N GLN A 61 1.70 -10.97 -10.91
CA GLN A 61 0.39 -10.64 -11.48
C GLN A 61 0.53 -10.02 -12.87
N TRP A 62 1.55 -9.19 -13.13
CA TRP A 62 1.86 -8.68 -14.47
C TRP A 62 2.15 -9.80 -15.48
N ALA A 63 2.64 -10.96 -15.04
CA ALA A 63 2.82 -12.14 -15.91
C ALA A 63 1.49 -12.65 -16.54
N TYR A 64 0.34 -12.22 -16.01
CA TYR A 64 -0.97 -12.54 -16.55
C TYR A 64 -1.44 -11.57 -17.67
N GLN A 65 -0.65 -10.56 -18.02
CA GLN A 65 -1.01 -9.51 -18.97
C GLN A 65 -1.61 -10.08 -20.27
N GLU A 66 -0.89 -10.98 -20.94
CA GLU A 66 -1.34 -11.52 -22.23
C GLU A 66 -2.58 -12.42 -22.08
N LYS A 67 -2.68 -13.19 -20.98
CA LYS A 67 -3.85 -14.03 -20.71
C LYS A 67 -5.14 -13.21 -20.56
N PHE A 68 -5.10 -12.11 -19.78
CA PHE A 68 -6.25 -11.21 -19.61
C PHE A 68 -6.56 -10.46 -20.90
N LYS A 69 -5.55 -10.02 -21.64
CA LYS A 69 -5.69 -9.34 -22.92
C LYS A 69 -6.34 -10.23 -23.99
N GLU A 70 -5.89 -11.48 -24.14
CA GLU A 70 -6.46 -12.45 -25.06
C GLU A 70 -7.91 -12.83 -24.69
N ALA A 71 -8.21 -12.88 -23.39
CA ALA A 71 -9.56 -13.13 -22.90
C ALA A 71 -10.51 -11.92 -23.04
N GLY A 72 -10.00 -10.74 -23.40
CA GLY A 72 -10.77 -9.49 -23.40
C GLY A 72 -11.23 -9.04 -22.02
N LEU A 73 -10.50 -9.42 -20.97
CA LEU A 73 -10.81 -9.14 -19.58
C LEU A 73 -9.79 -8.16 -18.97
N MET A 74 -10.22 -7.45 -17.95
CA MET A 74 -9.37 -6.56 -17.17
C MET A 74 -9.05 -7.17 -15.81
N ALA A 75 -7.77 -7.07 -15.39
CA ALA A 75 -7.34 -7.20 -14.01
C ALA A 75 -6.86 -5.84 -13.51
N LEU A 76 -7.45 -5.33 -12.44
CA LEU A 76 -7.06 -4.10 -11.76
C LEU A 76 -6.37 -4.47 -10.45
N LEU A 77 -5.10 -4.05 -10.32
CA LEU A 77 -4.26 -4.41 -9.19
C LEU A 77 -4.14 -3.24 -8.20
N GLY A 78 -4.10 -3.58 -6.91
CA GLY A 78 -3.79 -2.64 -5.84
C GLY A 78 -4.79 -1.49 -5.76
N CYS A 79 -6.08 -1.73 -5.86
CA CYS A 79 -7.09 -0.66 -5.82
C CYS A 79 -7.64 -0.46 -4.39
N GLY A 80 -6.75 -0.08 -3.49
CA GLY A 80 -7.01 0.39 -2.12
C GLY A 80 -6.69 1.88 -2.00
N PHE A 81 -6.12 2.29 -0.87
CA PHE A 81 -5.62 3.65 -0.72
C PHE A 81 -4.14 3.73 -1.12
N ASP A 82 -3.32 2.98 -0.45
CA ASP A 82 -1.91 2.70 -0.68
C ASP A 82 -1.71 1.17 -0.62
N PRO A 83 -1.62 0.54 -1.78
CA PRO A 83 -1.71 1.07 -3.17
C PRO A 83 -3.13 1.45 -3.61
N GLY A 84 -3.23 2.34 -4.59
CA GLY A 84 -4.46 2.68 -5.30
C GLY A 84 -4.72 4.18 -5.42
N VAL A 85 -5.21 4.85 -4.36
CA VAL A 85 -5.49 6.29 -4.41
C VAL A 85 -4.19 7.09 -4.57
N THR A 86 -3.09 6.67 -3.94
CA THR A 86 -1.75 7.28 -4.10
C THR A 86 -1.30 7.23 -5.55
N GLN A 87 -1.53 6.13 -6.23
CA GLN A 87 -1.26 5.97 -7.68
C GLN A 87 -2.21 6.83 -8.53
N ALA A 88 -3.49 6.95 -8.16
CA ALA A 88 -4.41 7.88 -8.83
C ALA A 88 -3.98 9.34 -8.66
N TYR A 89 -3.42 9.70 -7.50
CA TYR A 89 -2.84 11.02 -7.28
C TYR A 89 -1.63 11.26 -8.18
N CYS A 90 -0.79 10.25 -8.40
CA CYS A 90 0.32 10.33 -9.36
C CYS A 90 -0.18 10.54 -10.80
N ALA A 91 -1.19 9.77 -11.24
CA ALA A 91 -1.81 9.96 -12.55
C ALA A 91 -2.45 11.33 -12.71
N TYR A 92 -3.12 11.82 -11.67
CA TYR A 92 -3.75 13.15 -11.66
C TYR A 92 -2.69 14.27 -11.74
N ALA A 93 -1.64 14.18 -10.93
CA ALA A 93 -0.53 15.12 -10.95
C ALA A 93 0.12 15.18 -12.34
N LYS A 94 0.43 14.04 -12.94
CA LYS A 94 0.99 13.95 -14.29
C LYS A 94 0.06 14.53 -15.36
N LYS A 95 -1.24 14.29 -15.24
CA LYS A 95 -2.23 14.74 -16.24
C LYS A 95 -2.50 16.23 -16.19
N HIS A 96 -2.58 16.82 -14.99
CA HIS A 96 -3.10 18.18 -14.80
C HIS A 96 -2.07 19.17 -14.27
N GLU A 97 -1.17 18.71 -13.40
CA GLU A 97 -0.37 19.61 -12.58
C GLU A 97 1.07 19.75 -13.03
N PHE A 98 1.64 18.75 -13.69
CA PHE A 98 3.05 18.72 -14.06
C PHE A 98 3.25 18.40 -15.54
N ASP A 99 4.29 18.97 -16.13
CA ASP A 99 4.82 18.54 -17.43
C ASP A 99 5.86 17.44 -17.23
N THR A 100 6.66 17.53 -16.13
CA THR A 100 7.58 16.48 -15.66
C THR A 100 7.50 16.38 -14.14
N ILE A 101 7.53 15.17 -13.61
CA ILE A 101 7.59 14.90 -12.18
C ILE A 101 8.99 14.41 -11.85
N ASP A 102 9.70 15.13 -10.98
CA ASP A 102 11.05 14.79 -10.56
C ASP A 102 11.07 13.87 -9.35
N THR A 103 10.24 14.16 -8.32
CA THR A 103 10.18 13.34 -7.11
C THR A 103 8.75 13.13 -6.62
N ILE A 104 8.52 11.99 -5.98
CA ILE A 104 7.28 11.63 -5.31
C ILE A 104 7.62 11.12 -3.91
N ASP A 105 7.07 11.76 -2.88
CA ASP A 105 7.09 11.26 -1.51
C ASP A 105 5.65 10.90 -1.10
N ILE A 106 5.40 9.62 -0.88
CA ILE A 106 4.11 9.09 -0.42
C ILE A 106 4.16 9.07 1.11
N LEU A 107 3.17 9.69 1.72
CA LEU A 107 3.08 9.82 3.18
C LEU A 107 1.81 9.13 3.67
N ASP A 108 1.95 8.05 4.44
CA ASP A 108 0.85 7.39 5.15
C ASP A 108 0.92 7.73 6.64
N CYS A 109 -0.03 8.52 7.10
CA CYS A 109 -0.16 8.89 8.48
C CYS A 109 -1.46 8.35 9.08
N ASN A 110 -1.31 7.43 10.03
CA ASN A 110 -2.39 7.08 10.96
C ASN A 110 -2.15 7.76 12.32
N GLY A 111 -2.88 8.85 12.58
CA GLY A 111 -2.90 9.54 13.87
C GLY A 111 -3.92 8.99 14.86
N GLY A 112 -4.54 7.84 14.55
CA GLY A 112 -5.53 7.21 15.40
C GLY A 112 -4.96 6.62 16.69
N ASP A 113 -5.74 6.71 17.78
CA ASP A 113 -5.45 6.08 19.08
C ASP A 113 -6.61 5.13 19.44
N HIS A 114 -6.31 3.85 19.51
CA HIS A 114 -7.23 2.77 19.91
C HIS A 114 -7.10 2.40 21.40
N GLY A 115 -6.16 2.99 22.13
CA GLY A 115 -5.96 2.80 23.58
C GLY A 115 -5.31 1.48 23.98
N TYR A 116 -4.82 0.64 23.05
CA TYR A 116 -3.98 -0.52 23.36
C TYR A 116 -2.50 -0.11 23.30
N ALA A 117 -1.69 -0.71 24.17
CA ALA A 117 -0.26 -0.50 24.13
C ALA A 117 0.39 -1.02 22.83
N PHE A 118 -0.17 -2.10 22.28
CA PHE A 118 0.24 -2.69 21.02
C PHE A 118 -0.94 -3.37 20.32
N ALA A 119 -1.23 -2.97 19.11
CA ALA A 119 -2.21 -3.58 18.20
C ALA A 119 -1.91 -3.10 16.77
N THR A 120 -2.43 -3.81 15.78
CA THR A 120 -2.31 -3.45 14.36
C THR A 120 -3.68 -3.06 13.81
N ASN A 121 -3.73 -2.12 12.88
CA ASN A 121 -4.99 -1.62 12.31
C ASN A 121 -5.52 -2.48 11.17
N PHE A 122 -4.72 -3.38 10.63
CA PHE A 122 -5.07 -4.40 9.63
C PHE A 122 -4.41 -5.74 10.00
N ASN A 123 -4.35 -6.70 9.09
CA ASN A 123 -3.85 -8.04 9.38
C ASN A 123 -2.50 -8.00 10.13
N PRO A 124 -2.42 -8.51 11.38
CA PRO A 124 -1.20 -8.38 12.18
C PRO A 124 0.03 -9.01 11.55
N GLU A 125 -0.12 -10.14 10.89
CA GLU A 125 0.99 -10.82 10.24
C GLU A 125 1.60 -9.98 9.11
N ILE A 126 0.75 -9.44 8.23
CA ILE A 126 1.18 -8.59 7.11
C ILE A 126 1.86 -7.34 7.65
N ASN A 127 1.23 -6.62 8.58
CA ASN A 127 1.79 -5.41 9.17
C ASN A 127 3.14 -5.65 9.85
N LEU A 128 3.26 -6.70 10.68
CA LEU A 128 4.50 -6.98 11.39
C LEU A 128 5.64 -7.37 10.44
N ARG A 129 5.35 -8.11 9.39
CA ARG A 129 6.34 -8.52 8.37
C ARG A 129 6.80 -7.33 7.52
N GLU A 130 5.88 -6.49 7.11
CA GLU A 130 6.16 -5.25 6.37
C GLU A 130 7.11 -4.33 7.14
N VAL A 131 6.80 -4.05 8.41
CA VAL A 131 7.62 -3.16 9.26
C VAL A 131 8.98 -3.76 9.61
N SER A 132 9.09 -5.10 9.66
CA SER A 132 10.36 -5.81 9.93
C SER A 132 11.21 -6.02 8.67
N ALA A 133 10.65 -5.82 7.48
CA ALA A 133 11.36 -6.01 6.23
C ALA A 133 12.36 -4.88 5.96
N PRO A 134 13.43 -5.11 5.17
CA PRO A 134 14.25 -4.04 4.64
C PRO A 134 13.39 -3.00 3.92
N GLY A 135 13.64 -1.72 4.18
CA GLY A 135 13.04 -0.64 3.42
C GLY A 135 13.72 -0.51 2.05
N SER A 136 12.98 -0.05 1.05
CA SER A 136 13.58 0.27 -0.24
C SER A 136 12.82 1.42 -0.91
N TYR A 137 13.54 2.15 -1.75
CA TYR A 137 12.99 3.26 -2.51
C TYR A 137 13.67 3.38 -3.87
N TRP A 138 13.04 4.09 -4.79
CA TRP A 138 13.58 4.36 -6.11
C TRP A 138 14.36 5.67 -6.12
N GLU A 139 15.57 5.67 -6.65
CA GLU A 139 16.41 6.86 -6.82
C GLU A 139 17.33 6.73 -8.04
N ASP A 140 17.34 7.75 -8.89
CA ASP A 140 18.21 7.86 -10.07
C ASP A 140 18.23 6.60 -10.97
N GLY A 141 17.06 6.00 -11.19
CA GLY A 141 16.93 4.85 -12.08
C GLY A 141 17.31 3.49 -11.47
N HIS A 142 17.47 3.42 -10.15
CA HIS A 142 17.79 2.18 -9.46
C HIS A 142 17.12 2.09 -8.08
N TRP A 143 17.01 0.86 -7.57
CA TRP A 143 16.55 0.60 -6.22
C TRP A 143 17.65 0.81 -5.19
N VAL A 144 17.30 1.44 -4.08
CA VAL A 144 18.14 1.60 -2.89
C VAL A 144 17.48 0.85 -1.74
N GLU A 145 18.17 -0.18 -1.24
CA GLU A 145 17.72 -0.94 -0.06
C GLU A 145 18.38 -0.38 1.20
N ILE A 146 17.61 -0.30 2.29
CA ILE A 146 18.06 0.14 3.61
C ILE A 146 17.62 -0.87 4.70
N PRO A 147 18.31 -0.93 5.84
CA PRO A 147 17.84 -1.71 6.97
C PRO A 147 16.43 -1.29 7.41
N PRO A 148 15.64 -2.19 8.02
CA PRO A 148 14.31 -1.87 8.51
C PRO A 148 14.30 -0.59 9.37
N MET A 149 13.37 0.32 9.11
CA MET A 149 13.16 1.55 9.88
C MET A 149 14.38 2.48 9.99
N ALA A 150 15.39 2.35 9.11
CA ALA A 150 16.67 3.07 9.21
C ALA A 150 16.54 4.58 8.92
N ILE A 151 15.58 4.99 8.09
CA ILE A 151 15.36 6.40 7.76
C ILE A 151 14.10 6.87 8.46
N LYS A 152 14.28 7.80 9.39
CA LYS A 152 13.21 8.47 10.13
C LYS A 152 13.12 9.93 9.71
N ARG A 153 11.91 10.45 9.57
CA ARG A 153 11.61 11.87 9.33
C ARG A 153 10.48 12.32 10.24
N GLU A 154 10.37 13.62 10.46
CA GLU A 154 9.23 14.25 11.11
C GLU A 154 8.44 15.04 10.07
N TYR A 155 7.11 14.96 10.14
CA TYR A 155 6.23 15.75 9.29
C TYR A 155 5.02 16.27 10.07
N ASN A 156 4.58 17.49 9.74
CA ASN A 156 3.40 18.08 10.34
C ASN A 156 2.19 17.89 9.42
N PHE A 157 1.41 16.85 9.68
CA PHE A 157 0.24 16.48 8.88
C PHE A 157 -0.96 17.37 9.20
N ASP A 158 -1.64 17.87 8.17
CA ASP A 158 -2.87 18.63 8.35
C ASP A 158 -3.90 17.83 9.17
N GLN A 159 -4.51 18.48 10.16
CA GLN A 159 -5.51 17.94 11.10
C GLN A 159 -5.03 16.77 11.98
N VAL A 160 -3.80 16.31 11.86
CA VAL A 160 -3.20 15.26 12.71
C VAL A 160 -2.09 15.83 13.60
N GLY A 161 -1.31 16.79 13.07
CA GLY A 161 -0.17 17.38 13.75
C GLY A 161 1.15 16.66 13.47
N GLN A 162 2.17 16.97 14.25
CA GLN A 162 3.51 16.45 14.04
C GLN A 162 3.61 14.97 14.40
N LYS A 163 4.18 14.18 13.49
CA LYS A 163 4.42 12.74 13.67
C LYS A 163 5.79 12.34 13.15
N ASP A 164 6.35 11.32 13.80
CA ASP A 164 7.47 10.57 13.28
C ASP A 164 6.99 9.60 12.21
N MET A 165 7.68 9.57 11.07
CA MET A 165 7.44 8.63 9.99
C MET A 165 8.73 7.95 9.57
N TYR A 166 8.61 6.74 9.04
CA TYR A 166 9.73 5.89 8.69
C TYR A 166 9.62 5.43 7.24
N LEU A 167 10.76 5.41 6.55
CA LEU A 167 10.81 4.92 5.17
C LEU A 167 10.69 3.40 5.17
N LEU A 168 9.72 2.91 4.40
CA LEU A 168 9.47 1.50 4.13
C LEU A 168 9.53 1.23 2.63
N HIS A 169 9.63 -0.05 2.26
CA HIS A 169 9.21 -0.48 0.93
C HIS A 169 7.69 -0.55 0.90
N HIS A 170 7.09 -0.13 -0.22
CA HIS A 170 5.66 -0.33 -0.47
C HIS A 170 5.44 -0.57 -1.97
N GLU A 171 4.47 -1.41 -2.30
CA GLU A 171 4.35 -1.98 -3.65
C GLU A 171 4.05 -0.96 -4.75
N GLU A 172 3.34 0.14 -4.46
CA GLU A 172 3.06 1.15 -5.47
C GLU A 172 4.32 1.83 -6.03
N ILE A 173 5.43 1.84 -5.27
CA ILE A 173 6.70 2.37 -5.78
C ILE A 173 7.13 1.63 -7.05
N GLU A 174 6.90 0.31 -7.10
CA GLU A 174 7.28 -0.53 -8.24
C GLU A 174 6.52 -0.13 -9.52
N SER A 175 5.21 0.02 -9.40
CA SER A 175 4.38 0.35 -10.54
C SER A 175 4.56 1.80 -10.97
N ILE A 176 4.71 2.74 -10.02
CA ILE A 176 4.96 4.16 -10.33
C ILE A 176 6.31 4.30 -11.03
N ALA A 177 7.39 3.66 -10.54
CA ALA A 177 8.71 3.70 -11.16
C ALA A 177 8.69 3.13 -12.60
N LYS A 178 7.88 2.09 -12.83
CA LYS A 178 7.69 1.49 -14.16
C LYS A 178 6.90 2.39 -15.11
N ASN A 179 5.82 3.01 -14.63
CA ASN A 179 4.84 3.69 -15.49
C ASN A 179 5.06 5.21 -15.61
N ILE A 180 5.86 5.81 -14.72
CA ILE A 180 6.26 7.23 -14.74
C ILE A 180 7.79 7.29 -14.83
N SER A 181 8.32 6.97 -16.00
CA SER A 181 9.76 6.74 -16.25
C SER A 181 10.67 7.96 -16.05
N GLU A 182 10.11 9.17 -16.01
CA GLU A 182 10.86 10.41 -15.76
C GLU A 182 11.18 10.67 -14.29
N VAL A 183 10.51 9.97 -13.35
CA VAL A 183 10.69 10.19 -11.91
C VAL A 183 12.07 9.73 -11.46
N GLN A 184 12.78 10.64 -10.79
CA GLN A 184 14.13 10.40 -10.29
C GLN A 184 14.13 9.77 -8.90
N ARG A 185 13.13 10.11 -8.04
CA ARG A 185 13.01 9.57 -6.69
C ARG A 185 11.57 9.32 -6.30
N ILE A 186 11.30 8.11 -5.75
CA ILE A 186 10.01 7.74 -5.16
C ILE A 186 10.30 7.13 -3.80
N ARG A 187 9.66 7.68 -2.74
CA ARG A 187 9.78 7.20 -1.36
C ARG A 187 8.40 7.00 -0.75
N PHE A 188 8.28 5.99 0.10
CA PHE A 188 7.09 5.77 0.93
C PHE A 188 7.46 5.90 2.41
N PHE A 189 6.65 6.63 3.15
CA PHE A 189 6.81 6.83 4.59
C PHE A 189 5.52 6.51 5.33
N MET A 190 5.62 5.71 6.38
CA MET A 190 4.51 5.38 7.27
C MET A 190 4.82 5.83 8.70
N THR A 191 3.77 6.27 9.42
CA THR A 191 3.91 6.77 10.79
C THR A 191 3.75 5.65 11.81
N PHE A 192 4.63 5.65 12.83
CA PHE A 192 4.56 4.73 13.96
C PHE A 192 4.78 5.47 15.29
N GLY A 193 3.97 5.12 16.29
CA GLY A 193 4.19 5.61 17.66
C GLY A 193 5.34 4.88 18.36
N GLN A 194 6.05 5.56 19.25
CA GLN A 194 7.19 4.98 19.98
C GLN A 194 6.82 3.71 20.75
N SER A 195 5.65 3.70 21.41
CA SER A 195 5.16 2.49 22.11
C SER A 195 5.04 1.27 21.19
N TYR A 196 4.52 1.47 19.98
CA TYR A 196 4.43 0.39 18.97
C TYR A 196 5.82 -0.16 18.62
N LEU A 197 6.77 0.73 18.32
CA LEU A 197 8.12 0.34 17.93
C LEU A 197 8.88 -0.38 19.06
N ASP A 198 8.71 0.06 20.32
CA ASP A 198 9.34 -0.59 21.47
C ASP A 198 8.83 -2.01 21.69
N HIS A 199 7.52 -2.22 21.57
CA HIS A 199 6.93 -3.57 21.64
C HIS A 199 7.37 -4.44 20.47
N MET A 200 7.38 -3.89 19.27
CA MET A 200 7.81 -4.61 18.07
C MET A 200 9.24 -5.10 18.18
N ARG A 201 10.17 -4.24 18.61
CA ARG A 201 11.57 -4.61 18.86
C ARG A 201 11.68 -5.73 19.89
N CYS A 202 10.97 -5.61 21.01
CA CYS A 202 10.98 -6.66 22.02
C CYS A 202 10.50 -8.02 21.47
N LEU A 203 9.44 -8.01 20.68
CA LEU A 203 8.89 -9.24 20.06
C LEU A 203 9.85 -9.83 19.01
N GLU A 204 10.54 -8.99 18.26
CA GLU A 204 11.57 -9.39 17.32
C GLU A 204 12.77 -10.01 18.04
N ASP A 205 13.31 -9.34 19.06
CA ASP A 205 14.47 -9.80 19.86
C ASP A 205 14.25 -11.18 20.51
N VAL A 206 13.02 -11.51 20.86
CA VAL A 206 12.66 -12.83 21.43
C VAL A 206 12.19 -13.84 20.38
N GLY A 207 12.23 -13.49 19.09
CA GLY A 207 11.89 -14.37 17.97
C GLY A 207 10.39 -14.58 17.73
N MET A 208 9.51 -13.77 18.34
CA MET A 208 8.05 -13.87 18.16
C MET A 208 7.56 -13.45 16.77
N LEU A 209 8.37 -12.75 15.99
CA LEU A 209 8.05 -12.38 14.61
C LEU A 209 8.50 -13.42 13.58
N SER A 210 9.12 -14.53 14.03
CA SER A 210 9.60 -15.58 13.14
C SER A 210 8.45 -16.33 12.45
N THR A 211 8.61 -16.55 11.13
CA THR A 211 7.74 -17.41 10.32
C THR A 211 8.20 -18.87 10.35
N THR A 212 9.40 -19.16 10.89
CA THR A 212 9.94 -20.53 10.98
C THR A 212 9.27 -21.29 12.12
N PRO A 213 8.68 -22.49 11.86
CA PRO A 213 8.06 -23.28 12.89
C PRO A 213 9.05 -23.70 14.00
N ILE A 214 8.60 -23.67 15.25
CA ILE A 214 9.32 -24.19 16.41
C ILE A 214 8.56 -25.33 17.05
N LYS A 215 9.27 -26.24 17.74
CA LYS A 215 8.63 -27.31 18.50
C LYS A 215 8.38 -26.91 19.94
N PHE A 216 7.12 -27.00 20.37
CA PHE A 216 6.69 -26.77 21.75
C PHE A 216 5.77 -27.91 22.19
N GLU A 217 6.15 -28.64 23.23
CA GLU A 217 5.39 -29.78 23.79
C GLU A 217 4.91 -30.82 22.74
N GLY A 218 5.75 -31.08 21.73
CA GLY A 218 5.46 -32.05 20.66
C GLY A 218 4.59 -31.50 19.51
N GLN A 219 4.18 -30.25 19.57
CA GLN A 219 3.46 -29.55 18.48
C GLN A 219 4.39 -28.60 17.74
N GLU A 220 4.12 -28.35 16.47
CA GLU A 220 4.76 -27.28 15.72
C GLU A 220 3.94 -26.00 15.86
N ILE A 221 4.61 -24.91 16.21
CA ILE A 221 4.04 -23.57 16.38
C ILE A 221 4.84 -22.60 15.52
N VAL A 222 4.17 -21.80 14.70
CA VAL A 222 4.76 -20.66 14.00
C VAL A 222 4.62 -19.42 14.90
N PRO A 223 5.72 -18.83 15.41
CA PRO A 223 5.65 -17.77 16.42
C PRO A 223 4.78 -16.60 16.03
N ILE A 224 4.92 -16.05 14.81
CA ILE A 224 4.10 -14.92 14.35
C ILE A 224 2.61 -15.25 14.27
N GLN A 225 2.24 -16.51 13.94
CA GLN A 225 0.84 -16.94 13.91
C GLN A 225 0.25 -17.06 15.32
N PHE A 226 1.08 -17.48 16.27
CA PHE A 226 0.68 -17.50 17.68
C PHE A 226 0.51 -16.08 18.22
N LEU A 227 1.44 -15.16 17.92
CA LEU A 227 1.33 -13.75 18.26
C LEU A 227 0.06 -13.14 17.68
N LYS A 228 -0.22 -13.36 16.39
CA LYS A 228 -1.43 -12.90 15.71
C LYS A 228 -2.71 -13.32 16.45
N ALA A 229 -2.74 -14.56 16.96
CA ALA A 229 -3.90 -15.05 17.72
C ALA A 229 -4.08 -14.38 19.10
N LEU A 230 -3.03 -13.74 19.65
CA LEU A 230 -3.08 -13.02 20.92
C LEU A 230 -3.45 -11.55 20.74
N LEU A 231 -3.19 -10.96 19.58
CA LEU A 231 -3.45 -9.54 19.32
C LEU A 231 -4.96 -9.28 19.16
N PRO A 232 -5.41 -8.07 19.51
CA PRO A 232 -6.79 -7.67 19.21
C PRO A 232 -7.11 -7.81 17.72
N ASP A 233 -8.29 -8.33 17.41
CA ASP A 233 -8.79 -8.32 16.04
C ASP A 233 -8.91 -6.87 15.55
N PRO A 234 -8.28 -6.50 14.41
CA PRO A 234 -8.38 -5.15 13.84
C PRO A 234 -9.81 -4.64 13.67
N ALA A 235 -10.77 -5.53 13.37
CA ALA A 235 -12.18 -5.17 13.28
C ALA A 235 -12.75 -4.68 14.62
N SER A 236 -12.21 -5.15 15.76
CA SER A 236 -12.64 -4.72 17.10
C SER A 236 -12.15 -3.32 17.49
N LEU A 237 -11.24 -2.74 16.73
CA LEU A 237 -10.69 -1.41 17.03
C LEU A 237 -11.64 -0.28 16.64
N GLY A 238 -12.56 -0.49 15.68
CA GLY A 238 -13.45 0.53 15.15
C GLY A 238 -14.17 1.37 16.21
N PRO A 239 -14.86 0.77 17.20
CA PRO A 239 -15.66 1.54 18.17
C PRO A 239 -14.82 2.35 19.17
N ARG A 240 -13.52 2.18 19.19
CA ARG A 240 -12.63 2.78 20.18
C ARG A 240 -11.53 3.68 19.62
N THR A 241 -11.22 3.56 18.32
CA THR A 241 -10.20 4.37 17.68
C THR A 241 -10.69 5.80 17.50
N LYS A 242 -9.88 6.75 17.92
CA LYS A 242 -10.12 8.20 17.82
C LYS A 242 -8.98 8.87 17.09
N GLY A 243 -9.29 9.96 16.40
CA GLY A 243 -8.32 10.71 15.63
C GLY A 243 -8.48 10.52 14.14
N LYS A 244 -7.46 10.87 13.37
CA LYS A 244 -7.57 10.94 11.91
C LYS A 244 -6.38 10.29 11.23
N THR A 245 -6.60 9.83 10.01
CA THR A 245 -5.54 9.53 9.05
C THR A 245 -5.29 10.75 8.17
N ASN A 246 -4.10 10.83 7.60
CA ASN A 246 -3.75 11.76 6.53
C ASN A 246 -2.80 11.04 5.57
N ILE A 247 -3.28 10.70 4.38
CA ILE A 247 -2.54 9.92 3.41
C ILE A 247 -2.50 10.67 2.08
N GLY A 248 -1.31 10.78 1.48
CA GLY A 248 -1.17 11.51 0.22
C GLY A 248 0.21 11.53 -0.37
N CYS A 249 0.40 12.33 -1.44
CA CYS A 249 1.63 12.37 -2.20
C CYS A 249 2.13 13.80 -2.37
N ILE A 250 3.39 14.04 -2.00
CA ILE A 250 4.11 15.28 -2.27
C ILE A 250 4.91 15.10 -3.56
N PHE A 251 4.75 16.05 -4.48
CA PHE A 251 5.42 16.05 -5.77
C PHE A 251 6.35 17.24 -5.90
N THR A 252 7.49 17.02 -6.54
CA THR A 252 8.30 18.09 -7.13
C THR A 252 8.49 17.82 -8.62
N GLY A 253 8.63 18.89 -9.39
CA GLY A 253 8.80 18.78 -10.83
C GLY A 253 8.65 20.12 -11.51
N LYS A 254 8.21 20.14 -12.77
CA LYS A 254 8.04 21.36 -13.56
C LYS A 254 6.67 21.46 -14.19
N LYS A 255 6.18 22.70 -14.28
CA LYS A 255 5.02 23.11 -15.08
C LYS A 255 5.33 24.39 -15.83
N ASP A 256 5.11 24.40 -17.14
CA ASP A 256 5.42 25.55 -18.01
C ASP A 256 6.87 26.07 -17.86
N GLY A 257 7.81 25.14 -17.65
CA GLY A 257 9.24 25.42 -17.44
C GLY A 257 9.60 25.98 -16.06
N GLN A 258 8.64 26.12 -15.13
CA GLN A 258 8.86 26.60 -13.77
C GLN A 258 8.87 25.43 -12.77
N ASP A 259 9.73 25.50 -11.77
CA ASP A 259 9.75 24.54 -10.68
C ASP A 259 8.45 24.61 -9.88
N LYS A 260 7.89 23.45 -9.57
CA LYS A 260 6.62 23.31 -8.86
C LYS A 260 6.72 22.30 -7.75
N LYS A 261 6.07 22.61 -6.61
CA LYS A 261 5.82 21.72 -5.49
C LYS A 261 4.32 21.62 -5.28
N TRP A 262 3.85 20.41 -4.97
CA TRP A 262 2.41 20.19 -4.84
C TRP A 262 2.15 18.98 -3.95
N TYR A 263 1.15 19.07 -3.08
CA TYR A 263 0.73 18.00 -2.20
C TYR A 263 -0.75 17.75 -2.38
N ILE A 264 -1.13 16.52 -2.63
CA ILE A 264 -2.51 16.05 -2.64
C ILE A 264 -2.66 14.94 -1.61
N TYR A 265 -3.71 15.04 -0.78
CA TYR A 265 -3.92 14.14 0.33
C TYR A 265 -5.40 14.02 0.69
N ASN A 266 -5.74 12.98 1.43
CA ASN A 266 -7.04 12.79 2.09
C ASN A 266 -6.87 12.80 3.60
N VAL A 267 -7.83 13.37 4.30
CA VAL A 267 -7.97 13.28 5.76
C VAL A 267 -9.24 12.52 6.07
N CYS A 268 -9.12 11.44 6.84
CA CYS A 268 -10.24 10.58 7.20
C CYS A 268 -10.35 10.43 8.72
N ASP A 269 -11.56 10.62 9.28
CA ASP A 269 -11.80 10.60 10.72
C ASP A 269 -12.30 9.23 11.16
N HIS A 270 -11.61 8.59 12.12
CA HIS A 270 -11.97 7.25 12.62
C HIS A 270 -13.37 7.17 13.22
N GLU A 271 -13.78 8.19 13.96
CA GLU A 271 -15.08 8.19 14.66
C GLU A 271 -16.23 8.40 13.65
N GLU A 272 -16.03 9.24 12.62
CA GLU A 272 -17.03 9.43 11.56
C GLU A 272 -17.17 8.16 10.69
N CYS A 273 -16.06 7.52 10.31
CA CYS A 273 -16.09 6.24 9.60
C CYS A 273 -16.85 5.17 10.40
N TYR A 274 -16.58 5.09 11.69
CA TYR A 274 -17.28 4.13 12.54
C TYR A 274 -18.78 4.39 12.62
N LYS A 275 -19.20 5.65 12.69
CA LYS A 275 -20.63 6.01 12.66
C LYS A 275 -21.31 5.63 11.34
N GLU A 276 -20.59 5.77 10.23
CA GLU A 276 -21.13 5.51 8.88
C GLU A 276 -21.22 4.02 8.57
N VAL A 277 -20.11 3.29 8.75
CA VAL A 277 -19.99 1.89 8.28
C VAL A 277 -19.66 0.88 9.37
N GLY A 278 -19.51 1.29 10.64
CA GLY A 278 -19.14 0.40 11.74
C GLY A 278 -17.69 -0.08 11.69
N SER A 279 -16.80 0.64 10.99
CA SER A 279 -15.39 0.29 10.83
C SER A 279 -14.49 1.50 11.04
N GLN A 280 -13.20 1.27 11.32
CA GLN A 280 -12.22 2.33 11.48
C GLN A 280 -11.78 2.94 10.13
N ALA A 281 -11.11 4.12 10.18
CA ALA A 281 -10.67 4.81 8.98
C ALA A 281 -9.76 3.95 8.07
N ILE A 282 -8.88 3.10 8.61
CA ILE A 282 -8.00 2.24 7.77
C ILE A 282 -8.82 1.28 6.90
N SER A 283 -9.88 0.67 7.44
CA SER A 283 -10.79 -0.16 6.63
C SER A 283 -11.62 0.66 5.65
N TYR A 284 -11.98 1.89 6.03
CA TYR A 284 -12.75 2.81 5.19
C TYR A 284 -11.92 3.31 4.01
N THR A 285 -10.68 3.75 4.26
CA THR A 285 -9.75 4.23 3.22
C THR A 285 -9.34 3.13 2.25
N THR A 286 -9.41 1.85 2.62
CA THR A 286 -9.22 0.73 1.70
C THR A 286 -10.51 0.36 0.95
N GLY A 287 -11.63 0.28 1.67
CA GLY A 287 -12.89 -0.23 1.13
C GLY A 287 -13.58 0.72 0.15
N VAL A 288 -13.55 2.04 0.40
CA VAL A 288 -14.17 3.03 -0.50
C VAL A 288 -13.46 3.07 -1.87
N PRO A 289 -12.13 3.14 -1.95
CA PRO A 289 -11.43 3.03 -3.24
C PRO A 289 -11.71 1.73 -3.98
N ALA A 290 -11.70 0.60 -3.28
CA ALA A 290 -12.04 -0.69 -3.87
C ALA A 290 -13.46 -0.69 -4.48
N MET A 291 -14.44 -0.11 -3.78
CA MET A 291 -15.79 0.09 -4.31
C MET A 291 -15.77 1.02 -5.54
N CYS A 292 -15.08 2.15 -5.47
CA CYS A 292 -14.99 3.10 -6.59
C CYS A 292 -14.30 2.47 -7.81
N GLY A 293 -13.22 1.70 -7.62
CA GLY A 293 -12.56 0.95 -8.69
C GLY A 293 -13.49 -0.06 -9.35
N ALA A 294 -14.24 -0.82 -8.54
CA ALA A 294 -15.27 -1.72 -9.07
C ALA A 294 -16.34 -0.96 -9.86
N MET A 295 -16.76 0.22 -9.41
CA MET A 295 -17.69 1.08 -10.17
C MET A 295 -17.10 1.53 -11.50
N MET A 296 -15.81 1.95 -11.53
CA MET A 296 -15.14 2.34 -12.77
C MET A 296 -15.16 1.19 -13.79
N MET A 297 -14.86 -0.04 -13.35
CA MET A 297 -14.91 -1.23 -14.21
C MET A 297 -16.35 -1.55 -14.67
N LEU A 298 -17.32 -1.55 -13.77
CA LEU A 298 -18.72 -1.90 -14.05
C LEU A 298 -19.43 -0.87 -14.95
N THR A 299 -19.05 0.40 -14.86
CA THR A 299 -19.62 1.48 -15.69
C THR A 299 -18.86 1.67 -17.02
N GLY A 300 -17.78 0.91 -17.24
CA GLY A 300 -16.98 0.99 -18.45
C GLY A 300 -16.04 2.21 -18.51
N GLN A 301 -15.86 2.93 -17.41
CA GLN A 301 -14.87 4.00 -17.32
C GLN A 301 -13.44 3.44 -17.39
N TRP A 302 -13.22 2.27 -16.80
CA TRP A 302 -12.04 1.45 -16.90
C TRP A 302 -12.40 0.08 -17.46
N ASN A 303 -12.02 -0.20 -18.70
CA ASN A 303 -12.43 -1.44 -19.39
C ASN A 303 -11.38 -1.98 -20.38
N GLN A 304 -10.11 -1.57 -20.21
CA GLN A 304 -9.03 -2.07 -21.06
C GLN A 304 -8.75 -3.55 -20.75
N ALA A 305 -8.60 -4.37 -21.79
CA ALA A 305 -8.18 -5.76 -21.63
C ALA A 305 -6.68 -5.85 -21.27
N GLY A 306 -6.37 -6.59 -20.22
CA GLY A 306 -5.01 -6.72 -19.67
C GLY A 306 -4.95 -6.58 -18.17
N VAL A 307 -3.75 -6.40 -17.63
CA VAL A 307 -3.47 -6.20 -16.20
C VAL A 307 -2.95 -4.78 -16.01
N TYR A 308 -3.57 -4.02 -15.13
CA TYR A 308 -3.30 -2.59 -14.92
C TYR A 308 -3.21 -2.26 -13.44
N THR A 309 -2.34 -1.32 -13.11
CA THR A 309 -2.33 -0.59 -11.86
C THR A 309 -3.03 0.76 -12.04
N VAL A 310 -3.41 1.42 -10.95
CA VAL A 310 -4.35 2.56 -11.00
C VAL A 310 -3.77 3.78 -11.73
N GLU A 311 -2.46 4.02 -11.66
CA GLU A 311 -1.80 5.15 -12.34
C GLU A 311 -1.79 5.05 -13.87
N GLU A 312 -2.08 3.87 -14.43
CA GLU A 312 -2.18 3.67 -15.89
C GLU A 312 -3.55 4.10 -16.44
N LEU A 313 -4.50 4.40 -15.56
CA LEU A 313 -5.90 4.64 -15.89
C LEU A 313 -6.27 6.12 -15.77
N ASN A 314 -7.44 6.50 -16.32
CA ASN A 314 -7.91 7.88 -16.16
C ASN A 314 -8.29 8.15 -14.69
N PRO A 315 -7.58 9.06 -13.97
CA PRO A 315 -7.82 9.29 -12.55
C PRO A 315 -9.09 10.09 -12.27
N ASP A 316 -9.55 10.94 -13.20
CA ASP A 316 -10.57 11.95 -12.91
C ASP A 316 -11.88 11.33 -12.41
N PRO A 317 -12.53 10.37 -13.11
CA PRO A 317 -13.80 9.82 -12.65
C PRO A 317 -13.66 9.02 -11.35
N PHE A 318 -12.49 8.45 -11.09
CA PHE A 318 -12.20 7.71 -9.87
C PHE A 318 -12.07 8.67 -8.68
N LEU A 319 -11.28 9.75 -8.82
CA LEU A 319 -11.11 10.76 -7.77
C LEU A 319 -12.41 11.52 -7.50
N ASP A 320 -13.21 11.82 -8.53
CA ASP A 320 -14.52 12.44 -8.34
C ASP A 320 -15.51 11.51 -7.62
N ALA A 321 -15.40 10.19 -7.84
CA ALA A 321 -16.16 9.21 -7.08
C ALA A 321 -15.70 9.14 -5.62
N LEU A 322 -14.40 9.17 -5.35
CA LEU A 322 -13.86 9.21 -3.99
C LEU A 322 -14.35 10.46 -3.22
N ASP A 323 -14.26 11.64 -3.83
CA ASP A 323 -14.77 12.89 -3.24
C ASP A 323 -16.25 12.77 -2.87
N LYS A 324 -17.04 12.12 -3.72
CA LYS A 324 -18.48 11.92 -3.50
C LYS A 324 -18.79 10.90 -2.41
N TYR A 325 -17.95 9.86 -2.29
CA TYR A 325 -18.24 8.72 -1.41
C TYR A 325 -17.40 8.72 -0.11
N GLY A 326 -16.99 9.91 0.34
CA GLY A 326 -16.47 10.12 1.69
C GLY A 326 -14.97 10.21 1.83
N LEU A 327 -14.22 10.21 0.72
CA LEU A 327 -12.77 10.42 0.71
C LEU A 327 -12.38 11.65 -0.14
N PRO A 328 -12.81 12.86 0.26
CA PRO A 328 -12.47 14.07 -0.50
C PRO A 328 -10.97 14.34 -0.45
N ARG A 329 -10.43 14.71 -1.61
CA ARG A 329 -9.04 15.15 -1.74
C ARG A 329 -8.87 16.58 -1.25
N SER A 330 -7.73 16.83 -0.61
CA SER A 330 -7.23 18.16 -0.27
C SER A 330 -5.96 18.47 -1.07
N ILE A 331 -5.70 19.73 -1.35
CA ILE A 331 -4.55 20.18 -2.14
C ILE A 331 -3.83 21.30 -1.41
N GLU A 332 -2.50 21.19 -1.31
CA GLU A 332 -1.63 22.24 -0.83
C GLU A 332 -0.62 22.61 -1.92
N THR A 333 -0.57 23.89 -2.26
CA THR A 333 0.44 24.45 -3.16
C THR A 333 1.64 24.94 -2.35
N ASN A 334 2.85 24.58 -2.77
CA ASN A 334 4.10 24.87 -2.05
C ASN A 334 4.21 24.22 -0.65
N PRO A 335 3.97 22.89 -0.52
CA PRO A 335 4.11 22.19 0.74
C PRO A 335 5.55 22.24 1.27
N VAL A 336 5.68 21.94 2.57
CA VAL A 336 6.98 21.57 3.15
C VAL A 336 7.39 20.25 2.56
N LEU A 337 8.62 20.17 2.08
CA LEU A 337 9.17 18.90 1.53
C LEU A 337 9.71 18.02 2.65
N VAL A 338 9.75 16.75 2.37
CA VAL A 338 10.43 15.77 3.21
C VAL A 338 11.93 15.83 2.90
N ASP A 339 12.75 16.12 3.91
CA ASP A 339 14.21 16.26 3.80
C ASP A 339 14.93 14.93 3.50
#